data_6934aa887e4e84346af930396f6ec82c
#
_entry.id   6934aa887e4e84346af930396f6ec82c
#
_cell.length_a   1.000
_cell.length_b   1.000
_cell.length_c   1.000
_cell.angle_alpha   90.00
_cell.angle_beta   90.00
_cell.angle_gamma   90.00
#
_symmetry.space_group_name_H-M   'P 1'
#
loop_
_entity.id
_entity.type
_entity.pdbx_description
1 polymer ?
#
loop_
_entity_poly.entity_id
_entity_poly.type
_entity_poly.pdbx_seq_one_letter_code
_entity_poly.pdbx_strand_id
1 'polypeptide(L)'
;MLPQVIEGTLTVLVLYRAVRQAAGPPAGLLAAGLLAISPATVALNRGNVSDTLMILLAVLAADSVISAVSTGRRRPLLLAGLWVGLAFQAKMLEAWLLLPALAGCYLLAAPGGWLQRARRCGAMVLLAVVISLSWMSLVTAWPAGSRPYIDGSTGNSAFQQVFIYNGFGRLDQATPDQLVNRTIRLGLGISPPPSWHRLLSGQLGRDTAWLLAAAVLALLAGLLARHRKPRTDLVRAGLVLWGTWLVTLFAVFSAAATINSYYTAALSPAVAGLLGIGLTLAWQHRERAWSWLALGAAVLATAGYATWLLPVSGTGLPGWLRPAAIEVAATALCCVAAAAWRRRAVALAAVALTLAAAAALIVPGVASAAVVQSGLGPFETPFESARQTADITAFLSAGFQVKGSLVTLENANAAFPYLMATQTAVLAAPFIWASGREVVPIGGFTGTIPEPTLATLQDLIRTGFVATFLQSPTTTDPRLTWITRHCMNVTQRASARHTVLPLAVYVCLAGP
;
A
#
# COMPACT_ATOMS: atom_id res chain seq x y z
N MET A 1 -3.25 16.14 -1.95
CA MET A 1 -4.10 15.05 -1.44
C MET A 1 -5.47 14.94 -2.12
N LEU A 2 -6.04 16.00 -2.70
CA LEU A 2 -7.34 15.92 -3.39
C LEU A 2 -7.41 14.85 -4.48
N PRO A 3 -6.39 14.68 -5.37
CA PRO A 3 -6.41 13.61 -6.36
C PRO A 3 -6.57 12.22 -5.73
N GLN A 4 -5.83 11.91 -4.67
CA GLN A 4 -5.86 10.60 -4.01
C GLN A 4 -7.21 10.31 -3.35
N VAL A 5 -7.88 11.33 -2.79
CA VAL A 5 -9.24 11.20 -2.25
C VAL A 5 -10.25 10.89 -3.38
N ILE A 6 -10.11 11.55 -4.53
CA ILE A 6 -10.95 11.28 -5.70
C ILE A 6 -10.70 9.86 -6.22
N GLU A 7 -9.44 9.45 -6.38
CA GLU A 7 -9.04 8.11 -6.80
C GLU A 7 -9.61 7.02 -5.87
N GLY A 8 -9.52 7.23 -4.55
CA GLY A 8 -10.11 6.32 -3.57
C GLY A 8 -11.63 6.23 -3.68
N THR A 9 -12.31 7.36 -3.83
CA THR A 9 -13.77 7.41 -4.02
C THR A 9 -14.19 6.70 -5.31
N LEU A 10 -13.49 6.95 -6.41
CA LEU A 10 -13.72 6.26 -7.67
C LEU A 10 -13.45 4.75 -7.54
N THR A 11 -12.45 4.34 -6.77
CA THR A 11 -12.17 2.92 -6.51
C THR A 11 -13.35 2.22 -5.84
N VAL A 12 -14.01 2.86 -4.87
CA VAL A 12 -15.23 2.34 -4.22
C VAL A 12 -16.36 2.16 -5.24
N LEU A 13 -16.57 3.15 -6.11
CA LEU A 13 -17.61 3.10 -7.15
C LEU A 13 -17.32 2.02 -8.21
N VAL A 14 -16.08 1.88 -8.64
CA VAL A 14 -15.68 0.86 -9.62
C VAL A 14 -15.77 -0.55 -9.00
N LEU A 15 -15.38 -0.72 -7.73
CA LEU A 15 -15.53 -1.99 -7.02
C LEU A 15 -17.02 -2.38 -6.91
N TYR A 16 -17.89 -1.43 -6.56
CA TYR A 16 -19.34 -1.65 -6.59
C TYR A 16 -19.76 -2.24 -7.93
N ARG A 17 -19.34 -1.60 -9.04
CA ARG A 17 -19.72 -2.00 -10.40
C ARG A 17 -19.19 -3.41 -10.74
N ALA A 18 -17.93 -3.69 -10.45
CA ALA A 18 -17.29 -4.98 -10.71
C ALA A 18 -17.98 -6.13 -9.96
N VAL A 19 -18.22 -5.95 -8.66
CA VAL A 19 -18.87 -6.97 -7.82
C VAL A 19 -20.34 -7.11 -8.14
N ARG A 20 -21.04 -6.00 -8.41
CA ARG A 20 -22.43 -6.01 -8.89
C ARG A 20 -22.60 -6.82 -10.18
N GLN A 21 -21.70 -6.66 -11.15
CA GLN A 21 -21.74 -7.43 -12.39
C GLN A 21 -21.57 -8.93 -12.14
N ALA A 22 -20.76 -9.31 -11.17
CA ALA A 22 -20.50 -10.71 -10.84
C ALA A 22 -21.60 -11.36 -9.99
N ALA A 23 -22.12 -10.66 -8.98
CA ALA A 23 -22.96 -11.26 -7.94
C ALA A 23 -24.23 -10.44 -7.57
N GLY A 24 -24.53 -9.39 -8.31
CA GLY A 24 -25.74 -8.56 -8.13
C GLY A 24 -25.55 -7.34 -7.23
N PRO A 25 -26.57 -6.45 -7.18
CA PRO A 25 -26.47 -5.17 -6.47
C PRO A 25 -26.15 -5.27 -4.98
N PRO A 26 -26.73 -6.20 -4.20
CA PRO A 26 -26.40 -6.32 -2.78
C PRO A 26 -24.92 -6.63 -2.53
N ALA A 27 -24.36 -7.56 -3.32
CA ALA A 27 -22.93 -7.91 -3.22
C ALA A 27 -22.03 -6.69 -3.51
N GLY A 28 -22.40 -5.92 -4.55
CA GLY A 28 -21.68 -4.69 -4.90
C GLY A 28 -21.72 -3.65 -3.78
N LEU A 29 -22.90 -3.38 -3.20
CA LEU A 29 -23.06 -2.42 -2.10
C LEU A 29 -22.26 -2.82 -0.86
N LEU A 30 -22.31 -4.10 -0.50
CA LEU A 30 -21.53 -4.61 0.61
C LEU A 30 -20.02 -4.47 0.37
N ALA A 31 -19.53 -4.83 -0.82
CA ALA A 31 -18.13 -4.68 -1.17
C ALA A 31 -17.69 -3.21 -1.14
N ALA A 32 -18.49 -2.31 -1.70
CA ALA A 32 -18.21 -0.87 -1.69
C ALA A 32 -18.14 -0.30 -0.26
N GLY A 33 -19.11 -0.65 0.59
CA GLY A 33 -19.14 -0.24 1.99
C GLY A 33 -17.93 -0.75 2.78
N LEU A 34 -17.57 -2.02 2.60
CA LEU A 34 -16.40 -2.65 3.22
C LEU A 34 -15.08 -1.96 2.81
N LEU A 35 -14.93 -1.63 1.53
CA LEU A 35 -13.75 -0.91 1.05
C LEU A 35 -13.68 0.50 1.62
N ALA A 36 -14.81 1.22 1.63
CA ALA A 36 -14.89 2.61 2.09
C ALA A 36 -14.50 2.79 3.56
N ILE A 37 -14.70 1.76 4.39
CA ILE A 37 -14.36 1.77 5.82
C ILE A 37 -13.12 0.91 6.16
N SER A 38 -12.32 0.51 5.16
CA SER A 38 -11.06 -0.20 5.39
C SER A 38 -10.00 0.80 5.89
N PRO A 39 -9.41 0.61 7.10
CA PRO A 39 -8.46 1.56 7.65
C PRO A 39 -7.25 1.79 6.77
N ALA A 40 -6.68 0.72 6.19
CA ALA A 40 -5.55 0.81 5.27
C ALA A 40 -5.88 1.64 4.02
N THR A 41 -7.09 1.47 3.46
CA THR A 41 -7.55 2.24 2.30
C THR A 41 -7.80 3.71 2.66
N VAL A 42 -8.41 3.97 3.82
CA VAL A 42 -8.67 5.34 4.29
C VAL A 42 -7.36 6.07 4.54
N ALA A 43 -6.40 5.44 5.22
CA ALA A 43 -5.08 6.02 5.48
C ALA A 43 -4.32 6.29 4.18
N LEU A 44 -4.31 5.32 3.23
CA LEU A 44 -3.67 5.45 1.93
C LEU A 44 -4.19 6.66 1.14
N ASN A 45 -5.52 6.81 1.05
CA ASN A 45 -6.15 7.87 0.26
C ASN A 45 -5.97 9.28 0.87
N ARG A 46 -5.41 9.38 2.07
CA ARG A 46 -5.04 10.63 2.74
C ARG A 46 -3.56 11.00 2.56
N GLY A 47 -2.80 10.22 1.80
CA GLY A 47 -1.39 10.46 1.54
C GLY A 47 -1.11 10.78 0.08
N ASN A 48 0.01 11.47 -0.17
CA ASN A 48 0.50 11.72 -1.53
C ASN A 48 1.37 10.55 -1.99
N VAL A 49 0.71 9.43 -2.31
CA VAL A 49 1.37 8.20 -2.80
C VAL A 49 0.68 7.70 -4.06
N SER A 50 1.43 7.07 -4.95
CA SER A 50 0.94 6.59 -6.25
C SER A 50 0.07 5.33 -6.17
N ASP A 51 0.03 4.69 -5.00
CA ASP A 51 -0.71 3.45 -4.78
C ASP A 51 -2.22 3.62 -4.96
N THR A 52 -2.78 4.79 -4.62
CA THR A 52 -4.20 5.09 -4.83
C THR A 52 -4.58 4.98 -6.30
N LEU A 53 -3.80 5.60 -7.19
CA LEU A 53 -4.01 5.51 -8.64
C LEU A 53 -3.81 4.08 -9.14
N MET A 54 -2.76 3.40 -8.68
CA MET A 54 -2.51 1.99 -9.04
C MET A 54 -3.68 1.10 -8.68
N ILE A 55 -4.23 1.21 -7.46
CA ILE A 55 -5.38 0.40 -7.00
C ILE A 55 -6.64 0.74 -7.80
N LEU A 56 -6.91 2.01 -8.09
CA LEU A 56 -8.03 2.40 -8.96
C LEU A 56 -7.94 1.74 -10.34
N LEU A 57 -6.78 1.83 -10.99
CA LEU A 57 -6.54 1.25 -12.31
C LEU A 57 -6.63 -0.29 -12.26
N ALA A 58 -6.16 -0.90 -11.19
CA ALA A 58 -6.27 -2.33 -10.95
C ALA A 58 -7.74 -2.78 -10.81
N VAL A 59 -8.57 -2.05 -10.07
CA VAL A 59 -10.00 -2.36 -9.92
C VAL A 59 -10.76 -2.09 -11.23
N LEU A 60 -10.36 -1.09 -12.03
CA LEU A 60 -10.85 -0.88 -13.40
C LEU A 60 -10.50 -2.06 -14.32
N ALA A 61 -9.30 -2.64 -14.18
CA ALA A 61 -8.92 -3.84 -14.91
C ALA A 61 -9.79 -5.05 -14.51
N ALA A 62 -10.04 -5.23 -13.22
CA ALA A 62 -10.91 -6.28 -12.69
C ALA A 62 -12.37 -6.13 -13.22
N ASP A 63 -12.94 -4.94 -13.17
CA ASP A 63 -14.26 -4.63 -13.72
C ASP A 63 -14.32 -4.95 -15.24
N SER A 64 -13.28 -4.57 -15.96
CA SER A 64 -13.15 -4.82 -17.39
C SER A 64 -13.06 -6.32 -17.70
N VAL A 65 -12.36 -7.12 -16.89
CA VAL A 65 -12.31 -8.58 -17.05
C VAL A 65 -13.66 -9.23 -16.77
N ILE A 66 -14.36 -8.84 -15.71
CA ILE A 66 -15.71 -9.34 -15.42
C ILE A 66 -16.67 -8.98 -16.56
N SER A 67 -16.58 -7.77 -17.10
CA SER A 67 -17.36 -7.34 -18.27
C SER A 67 -17.02 -8.16 -19.52
N ALA A 68 -15.73 -8.51 -19.73
CA ALA A 68 -15.33 -9.36 -20.84
C ALA A 68 -15.85 -10.81 -20.70
N VAL A 69 -15.86 -11.33 -19.47
CA VAL A 69 -16.42 -12.68 -19.18
C VAL A 69 -17.93 -12.69 -19.38
N SER A 70 -18.65 -11.68 -18.91
CA SER A 70 -20.11 -11.60 -18.98
C SER A 70 -20.63 -11.38 -20.39
N THR A 71 -19.94 -10.55 -21.20
CA THR A 71 -20.39 -10.17 -22.54
C THR A 71 -19.75 -11.00 -23.66
N GLY A 72 -18.65 -11.72 -23.38
CA GLY A 72 -17.85 -12.41 -24.41
C GLY A 72 -17.10 -11.47 -25.36
N ARG A 73 -17.18 -10.15 -25.16
CA ARG A 73 -16.57 -9.15 -26.05
C ARG A 73 -15.08 -9.00 -25.81
N ARG A 74 -14.31 -8.71 -26.88
CA ARG A 74 -12.86 -8.51 -26.81
C ARG A 74 -12.48 -7.13 -26.24
N ARG A 75 -13.27 -6.08 -26.52
CA ARG A 75 -12.93 -4.70 -26.12
C ARG A 75 -12.70 -4.54 -24.62
N PRO A 76 -13.58 -5.00 -23.72
CA PRO A 76 -13.34 -4.87 -22.28
C PRO A 76 -12.06 -5.57 -21.85
N LEU A 77 -11.70 -6.70 -22.45
CA LEU A 77 -10.47 -7.41 -22.11
C LEU A 77 -9.22 -6.61 -22.50
N LEU A 78 -9.22 -5.96 -23.66
CA LEU A 78 -8.13 -5.06 -24.07
C LEU A 78 -8.04 -3.85 -23.15
N LEU A 79 -9.19 -3.29 -22.72
CA LEU A 79 -9.20 -2.24 -21.70
C LEU A 79 -8.57 -2.70 -20.38
N ALA A 80 -8.78 -3.95 -19.97
CA ALA A 80 -8.08 -4.48 -18.79
C ALA A 80 -6.56 -4.46 -18.97
N GLY A 81 -6.05 -4.81 -20.15
CA GLY A 81 -4.62 -4.70 -20.47
C GLY A 81 -4.11 -3.24 -20.41
N LEU A 82 -4.89 -2.30 -20.96
CA LEU A 82 -4.58 -0.87 -20.88
C LEU A 82 -4.50 -0.40 -19.41
N TRP A 83 -5.49 -0.74 -18.59
CA TRP A 83 -5.52 -0.35 -17.18
C TRP A 83 -4.33 -0.92 -16.39
N VAL A 84 -3.96 -2.19 -16.61
CA VAL A 84 -2.76 -2.78 -15.98
C VAL A 84 -1.49 -2.07 -16.44
N GLY A 85 -1.38 -1.75 -17.74
CA GLY A 85 -0.23 -1.00 -18.26
C GLY A 85 -0.12 0.40 -17.62
N LEU A 86 -1.23 1.11 -17.47
CA LEU A 86 -1.27 2.41 -16.79
C LEU A 86 -1.01 2.29 -15.28
N ALA A 87 -1.50 1.22 -14.64
CA ALA A 87 -1.20 0.93 -13.24
C ALA A 87 0.31 0.69 -13.03
N PHE A 88 0.98 0.07 -14.00
CA PHE A 88 2.43 -0.08 -13.98
C PHE A 88 3.14 1.28 -14.06
N GLN A 89 2.66 2.23 -14.87
CA GLN A 89 3.22 3.58 -14.91
C GLN A 89 3.08 4.29 -13.56
N ALA A 90 2.03 3.99 -12.80
CA ALA A 90 1.84 4.54 -11.46
C ALA A 90 2.73 3.86 -10.40
N LYS A 91 2.89 2.54 -10.44
CA LYS A 91 3.57 1.77 -9.36
C LYS A 91 4.43 0.59 -9.85
N MET A 92 4.90 0.59 -11.07
CA MET A 92 5.84 -0.38 -11.62
C MET A 92 5.37 -1.86 -11.47
N LEU A 93 6.27 -2.78 -11.07
CA LEU A 93 6.01 -4.23 -11.05
C LEU A 93 4.85 -4.66 -10.15
N GLU A 94 4.48 -3.88 -9.13
CA GLU A 94 3.38 -4.22 -8.24
C GLU A 94 2.07 -4.41 -9.03
N ALA A 95 1.84 -3.62 -10.07
CA ALA A 95 0.67 -3.75 -10.95
C ALA A 95 0.61 -5.12 -11.68
N TRP A 96 1.75 -5.71 -12.00
CA TRP A 96 1.79 -7.01 -12.67
C TRP A 96 1.41 -8.19 -11.76
N LEU A 97 1.46 -8.01 -10.44
CA LEU A 97 1.01 -9.02 -9.48
C LEU A 97 -0.48 -9.35 -9.64
N LEU A 98 -1.23 -8.50 -10.33
CA LEU A 98 -2.65 -8.71 -10.60
C LEU A 98 -2.93 -9.52 -11.86
N LEU A 99 -1.95 -9.65 -12.77
CA LEU A 99 -2.11 -10.39 -14.01
C LEU A 99 -2.55 -11.85 -13.80
N PRO A 100 -2.04 -12.61 -12.81
CA PRO A 100 -2.53 -13.97 -12.56
C PRO A 100 -4.02 -14.02 -12.24
N ALA A 101 -4.54 -13.05 -11.45
CA ALA A 101 -5.96 -12.97 -11.08
C ALA A 101 -6.84 -12.65 -12.30
N LEU A 102 -6.43 -11.67 -13.09
CA LEU A 102 -7.15 -11.23 -14.29
C LEU A 102 -7.14 -12.33 -15.38
N ALA A 103 -5.96 -12.88 -15.66
CA ALA A 103 -5.80 -13.94 -16.64
C ALA A 103 -6.52 -15.23 -16.21
N GLY A 104 -6.34 -15.65 -14.96
CA GLY A 104 -7.00 -16.83 -14.39
C GLY A 104 -8.52 -16.73 -14.46
N CYS A 105 -9.10 -15.60 -14.05
CA CYS A 105 -10.53 -15.36 -14.16
C CYS A 105 -11.02 -15.49 -15.62
N TYR A 106 -10.36 -14.82 -16.56
CA TYR A 106 -10.75 -14.86 -17.97
C TYR A 106 -10.59 -16.25 -18.59
N LEU A 107 -9.44 -16.89 -18.39
CA LEU A 107 -9.15 -18.22 -18.95
C LEU A 107 -10.11 -19.29 -18.42
N LEU A 108 -10.48 -19.23 -17.16
CA LEU A 108 -11.40 -20.19 -16.54
C LEU A 108 -12.86 -19.92 -16.87
N ALA A 109 -13.30 -18.66 -16.87
CA ALA A 109 -14.72 -18.34 -16.93
C ALA A 109 -15.23 -17.81 -18.28
N ALA A 110 -14.39 -17.25 -19.15
CA ALA A 110 -14.87 -16.64 -20.39
C ALA A 110 -15.47 -17.67 -21.37
N PRO A 111 -16.49 -17.28 -22.17
CA PRO A 111 -17.06 -18.12 -23.21
C PRO A 111 -16.06 -18.41 -24.33
N GLY A 112 -16.32 -19.48 -25.10
CA GLY A 112 -15.48 -19.88 -26.24
C GLY A 112 -14.50 -21.02 -25.94
N GLY A 113 -13.79 -21.47 -26.97
CA GLY A 113 -12.78 -22.53 -26.87
C GLY A 113 -11.50 -22.07 -26.19
N TRP A 114 -10.70 -23.04 -25.70
CA TRP A 114 -9.45 -22.74 -24.97
C TRP A 114 -8.47 -21.88 -25.76
N LEU A 115 -8.23 -22.23 -27.02
CA LEU A 115 -7.28 -21.51 -27.87
C LEU A 115 -7.70 -20.04 -28.09
N GLN A 116 -9.01 -19.80 -28.28
CA GLN A 116 -9.54 -18.44 -28.43
C GLN A 116 -9.34 -17.63 -27.15
N ARG A 117 -9.62 -18.23 -25.99
CA ARG A 117 -9.41 -17.59 -24.68
C ARG A 117 -7.94 -17.28 -24.45
N ALA A 118 -7.06 -18.24 -24.72
CA ALA A 118 -5.62 -18.08 -24.58
C ALA A 118 -5.09 -16.96 -25.48
N ARG A 119 -5.48 -16.92 -26.78
CA ARG A 119 -5.09 -15.84 -27.70
C ARG A 119 -5.58 -14.46 -27.25
N ARG A 120 -6.82 -14.36 -26.76
CA ARG A 120 -7.38 -13.10 -26.28
C ARG A 120 -6.70 -12.66 -24.98
N CYS A 121 -6.45 -13.58 -24.05
CA CYS A 121 -5.70 -13.32 -22.82
C CYS A 121 -4.26 -12.89 -23.14
N GLY A 122 -3.59 -13.54 -24.08
CA GLY A 122 -2.27 -13.14 -24.56
C GLY A 122 -2.27 -11.74 -25.14
N ALA A 123 -3.31 -11.33 -25.89
CA ALA A 123 -3.43 -9.98 -26.39
C ALA A 123 -3.63 -8.93 -25.26
N MET A 124 -4.37 -9.25 -24.20
CA MET A 124 -4.50 -8.42 -23.00
C MET A 124 -3.13 -8.24 -22.32
N VAL A 125 -2.41 -9.34 -22.08
CA VAL A 125 -1.10 -9.30 -21.43
C VAL A 125 -0.09 -8.54 -22.29
N LEU A 126 -0.06 -8.81 -23.60
CA LEU A 126 0.83 -8.09 -24.52
C LEU A 126 0.57 -6.58 -24.49
N LEU A 127 -0.70 -6.16 -24.51
CA LEU A 127 -1.04 -4.74 -24.42
C LEU A 127 -0.60 -4.15 -23.07
N ALA A 128 -0.83 -4.86 -21.96
CA ALA A 128 -0.35 -4.45 -20.65
C ALA A 128 1.16 -4.26 -20.64
N VAL A 129 1.93 -5.20 -21.19
CA VAL A 129 3.40 -5.13 -21.27
C VAL A 129 3.85 -3.95 -22.15
N VAL A 130 3.26 -3.77 -23.33
CA VAL A 130 3.60 -2.66 -24.24
C VAL A 130 3.39 -1.31 -23.56
N ILE A 131 2.24 -1.10 -22.91
CA ILE A 131 1.98 0.16 -22.20
C ILE A 131 2.89 0.29 -20.98
N SER A 132 3.14 -0.78 -20.23
CA SER A 132 4.05 -0.77 -19.07
C SER A 132 5.46 -0.33 -19.43
N LEU A 133 5.98 -0.84 -20.54
CA LEU A 133 7.36 -0.58 -20.95
C LEU A 133 7.53 0.71 -21.75
N SER A 134 6.44 1.36 -22.20
CA SER A 134 6.48 2.50 -23.12
C SER A 134 7.32 3.67 -22.59
N TRP A 135 7.05 4.15 -21.37
CA TRP A 135 7.79 5.26 -20.77
C TRP A 135 9.25 4.90 -20.49
N MET A 136 9.49 3.75 -19.93
CA MET A 136 10.84 3.28 -19.63
C MET A 136 11.67 3.15 -20.91
N SER A 137 11.09 2.64 -22.01
CA SER A 137 11.74 2.54 -23.30
C SER A 137 12.07 3.93 -23.87
N LEU A 138 11.13 4.89 -23.76
CA LEU A 138 11.33 6.27 -24.20
C LEU A 138 12.48 6.93 -23.41
N VAL A 139 12.50 6.79 -22.09
CA VAL A 139 13.58 7.34 -21.24
C VAL A 139 14.92 6.66 -21.55
N THR A 140 14.93 5.36 -21.81
CA THR A 140 16.16 4.61 -22.14
C THR A 140 16.72 5.02 -23.50
N ALA A 141 15.86 5.40 -24.45
CA ALA A 141 16.30 5.91 -25.76
C ALA A 141 17.02 7.28 -25.67
N TRP A 142 16.84 8.00 -24.56
CA TRP A 142 17.57 9.25 -24.32
C TRP A 142 18.98 8.93 -23.80
N PRO A 143 20.06 9.56 -24.33
CA PRO A 143 21.44 9.29 -23.90
C PRO A 143 21.62 9.50 -22.38
N ALA A 144 22.29 8.56 -21.70
CA ALA A 144 22.48 8.61 -20.25
C ALA A 144 23.19 9.87 -19.73
N GLY A 145 24.11 10.43 -20.53
CA GLY A 145 24.86 11.64 -20.18
C GLY A 145 24.09 12.96 -20.34
N SER A 146 22.93 12.95 -21.01
CA SER A 146 22.11 14.15 -21.24
C SER A 146 20.75 14.14 -20.57
N ARG A 147 20.42 13.08 -19.85
CA ARG A 147 19.18 12.97 -19.07
C ARG A 147 19.44 13.15 -17.57
N PRO A 148 18.46 13.62 -16.79
CA PRO A 148 18.55 13.64 -15.33
C PRO A 148 18.89 12.25 -14.79
N TYR A 149 19.64 12.20 -13.69
CA TYR A 149 20.00 10.91 -13.08
C TYR A 149 18.76 10.21 -12.51
N ILE A 150 18.61 8.94 -12.84
CA ILE A 150 17.47 8.13 -12.41
C ILE A 150 17.80 7.52 -11.04
N ASP A 151 17.16 8.03 -10.01
CA ASP A 151 17.29 7.51 -8.63
C ASP A 151 16.90 6.03 -8.56
N GLY A 152 17.57 5.26 -7.70
CA GLY A 152 17.39 3.81 -7.60
C GLY A 152 18.17 3.02 -8.68
N SER A 153 19.07 3.68 -9.43
CA SER A 153 19.98 3.03 -10.39
C SER A 153 21.43 3.37 -10.10
N THR A 154 22.35 2.49 -10.47
CA THR A 154 23.81 2.74 -10.37
C THR A 154 24.43 3.18 -11.70
N GLY A 155 23.69 3.03 -12.81
CA GLY A 155 24.16 3.36 -14.15
C GLY A 155 23.19 4.27 -14.91
N ASN A 156 22.46 5.13 -14.23
CA ASN A 156 21.44 6.03 -14.83
C ASN A 156 20.45 5.26 -15.72
N SER A 157 19.92 4.13 -15.24
CA SER A 157 19.10 3.20 -15.99
C SER A 157 17.69 3.08 -15.44
N ALA A 158 16.67 3.45 -16.24
CA ALA A 158 15.26 3.23 -15.91
C ALA A 158 14.94 1.73 -15.68
N PHE A 159 15.66 0.85 -16.37
CA PHE A 159 15.50 -0.60 -16.21
C PHE A 159 15.93 -1.06 -14.82
N GLN A 160 17.05 -0.56 -14.31
CA GLN A 160 17.52 -0.87 -12.96
C GLN A 160 16.55 -0.32 -11.90
N GLN A 161 16.06 0.91 -12.08
CA GLN A 161 15.06 1.48 -11.17
C GLN A 161 13.80 0.63 -11.08
N VAL A 162 13.26 0.19 -12.23
CA VAL A 162 11.97 -0.52 -12.29
C VAL A 162 12.11 -1.97 -11.85
N PHE A 163 13.02 -2.73 -12.47
CA PHE A 163 13.07 -4.18 -12.29
C PHE A 163 13.99 -4.61 -11.14
N ILE A 164 15.04 -3.84 -10.85
CA ILE A 164 15.95 -4.20 -9.75
C ILE A 164 15.50 -3.47 -8.47
N TYR A 165 15.60 -2.15 -8.41
CA TYR A 165 15.35 -1.39 -7.18
C TYR A 165 13.90 -1.51 -6.67
N ASN A 166 12.89 -1.28 -7.53
CA ASN A 166 11.47 -1.37 -7.18
C ASN A 166 10.85 -2.73 -7.49
N GLY A 167 11.61 -3.67 -8.03
CA GLY A 167 11.15 -4.99 -8.44
C GLY A 167 11.78 -6.12 -7.64
N PHE A 168 12.58 -6.93 -8.34
CA PHE A 168 13.19 -8.14 -7.76
C PHE A 168 14.08 -7.86 -6.57
N GLY A 169 14.76 -6.72 -6.52
CA GLY A 169 15.55 -6.31 -5.37
C GLY A 169 14.71 -6.09 -4.08
N ARG A 170 13.38 -5.97 -4.19
CA ARG A 170 12.49 -5.98 -3.01
C ARG A 170 12.31 -7.37 -2.41
N LEU A 171 12.58 -8.41 -3.18
CA LEU A 171 12.54 -9.80 -2.71
C LEU A 171 13.88 -10.25 -2.16
N ASP A 172 14.99 -9.66 -2.64
CA ASP A 172 16.34 -9.97 -2.21
C ASP A 172 16.89 -8.86 -1.28
N GLN A 173 17.59 -9.26 -0.21
CA GLN A 173 18.16 -8.34 0.78
C GLN A 173 19.53 -7.80 0.35
N ALA A 174 19.95 -8.01 -0.88
CA ALA A 174 21.33 -7.93 -1.32
C ALA A 174 21.85 -6.52 -1.62
N THR A 175 21.01 -5.47 -1.68
CA THR A 175 21.50 -4.13 -1.98
C THR A 175 21.77 -3.31 -0.72
N PRO A 176 22.91 -2.58 -0.63
CA PRO A 176 23.24 -1.71 0.51
C PRO A 176 22.12 -0.72 0.85
N ASP A 177 21.46 -0.17 -0.16
CA ASP A 177 20.35 0.77 -0.04
C ASP A 177 19.17 0.18 0.72
N GLN A 178 18.89 -1.10 0.48
CA GLN A 178 17.81 -1.80 1.14
C GLN A 178 18.16 -2.09 2.61
N LEU A 179 19.44 -2.31 2.92
CA LEU A 179 19.90 -2.49 4.28
C LEU A 179 19.73 -1.22 5.12
N VAL A 180 20.08 -0.05 4.60
CA VAL A 180 19.89 1.24 5.30
C VAL A 180 18.41 1.52 5.51
N ASN A 181 17.59 1.42 4.46
CA ASN A 181 16.15 1.58 4.56
C ASN A 181 15.52 0.55 5.52
N ARG A 182 15.99 -0.69 5.49
CA ARG A 182 15.54 -1.74 6.40
C ARG A 182 15.86 -1.40 7.85
N THR A 183 17.07 -0.92 8.13
CA THR A 183 17.48 -0.56 9.49
C THR A 183 16.62 0.56 10.05
N ILE A 184 16.36 1.61 9.26
CA ILE A 184 15.46 2.71 9.64
C ILE A 184 14.04 2.18 9.89
N ARG A 185 13.50 1.36 8.99
CA ARG A 185 12.14 0.83 9.10
C ARG A 185 11.97 -0.17 10.22
N LEU A 186 12.96 -1.00 10.50
CA LEU A 186 12.98 -1.89 11.67
C LEU A 186 13.04 -1.09 12.98
N GLY A 187 13.85 -0.03 13.01
CA GLY A 187 13.92 0.87 14.16
C GLY A 187 12.60 1.59 14.43
N LEU A 188 11.87 1.96 13.37
CA LEU A 188 10.53 2.57 13.46
C LEU A 188 9.40 1.54 13.58
N GLY A 189 9.69 0.23 13.43
CA GLY A 189 8.68 -0.84 13.50
C GLY A 189 7.72 -0.93 12.31
N ILE A 190 7.97 -0.20 11.23
CA ILE A 190 7.05 -0.11 10.07
C ILE A 190 7.25 -1.17 9.00
N SER A 191 8.28 -2.00 9.09
CA SER A 191 8.54 -3.10 8.15
C SER A 191 9.11 -4.32 8.87
N PRO A 192 8.27 -5.21 9.39
CA PRO A 192 8.72 -6.44 10.02
C PRO A 192 9.43 -7.36 9.00
N PRO A 193 10.31 -8.27 9.43
CA PRO A 193 11.04 -9.17 8.55
C PRO A 193 10.09 -10.09 7.75
N PRO A 194 10.52 -10.63 6.59
CA PRO A 194 9.71 -11.57 5.80
C PRO A 194 9.30 -12.77 6.64
N SER A 195 8.01 -13.08 6.61
CA SER A 195 7.47 -14.31 7.20
C SER A 195 6.06 -14.55 6.68
N TRP A 196 5.62 -15.81 6.67
CA TRP A 196 4.27 -16.17 6.22
C TRP A 196 3.15 -15.54 7.07
N HIS A 197 3.45 -15.20 8.32
CA HIS A 197 2.48 -14.66 9.28
C HIS A 197 2.56 -13.13 9.46
N ARG A 198 3.52 -12.42 8.82
CA ARG A 198 3.70 -10.98 9.11
C ARG A 198 2.50 -10.11 8.75
N LEU A 199 1.70 -10.54 7.75
CA LEU A 199 0.45 -9.88 7.41
C LEU A 199 -0.71 -10.28 8.32
N LEU A 200 -0.50 -11.28 9.19
CA LEU A 200 -1.49 -11.77 10.14
C LEU A 200 -1.24 -11.28 11.57
N SER A 201 -0.09 -10.69 11.85
CA SER A 201 0.30 -10.31 13.21
C SER A 201 0.98 -8.94 13.23
N GLY A 202 1.15 -8.37 14.41
CA GLY A 202 1.81 -7.08 14.57
C GLY A 202 1.07 -5.93 13.89
N GLN A 203 1.82 -4.92 13.47
CA GLN A 203 1.27 -3.72 12.84
C GLN A 203 0.57 -4.04 11.52
N LEU A 204 1.24 -4.73 10.58
CA LEU A 204 0.67 -5.05 9.27
C LEU A 204 -0.62 -5.88 9.39
N GLY A 205 -0.70 -6.80 10.36
CA GLY A 205 -1.92 -7.53 10.66
C GLY A 205 -3.05 -6.62 11.14
N ARG A 206 -2.73 -5.62 11.95
CA ARG A 206 -3.71 -4.64 12.42
C ARG A 206 -4.21 -3.72 11.32
N ASP A 207 -3.42 -3.47 10.29
CA ASP A 207 -3.83 -2.64 9.15
C ASP A 207 -4.84 -3.36 8.24
N THR A 208 -4.70 -4.67 8.02
CA THR A 208 -5.42 -5.38 6.96
C THR A 208 -6.10 -6.68 7.34
N ALA A 209 -5.65 -7.34 8.42
CA ALA A 209 -6.01 -8.74 8.65
C ALA A 209 -7.39 -8.96 9.29
N TRP A 210 -8.06 -7.90 9.74
CA TRP A 210 -9.35 -7.97 10.45
C TRP A 210 -10.37 -8.87 9.77
N LEU A 211 -10.46 -8.82 8.45
CA LEU A 211 -11.45 -9.49 7.64
C LEU A 211 -10.86 -10.62 6.78
N LEU A 212 -9.54 -10.89 6.85
CA LEU A 212 -8.89 -11.90 6.01
C LEU A 212 -9.45 -13.30 6.24
N ALA A 213 -9.62 -13.71 7.49
CA ALA A 213 -10.18 -15.03 7.82
C ALA A 213 -11.60 -15.21 7.28
N ALA A 214 -12.44 -14.18 7.45
CA ALA A 214 -13.80 -14.19 6.90
C ALA A 214 -13.80 -14.19 5.36
N ALA A 215 -12.88 -13.47 4.71
CA ALA A 215 -12.75 -13.45 3.25
C ALA A 215 -12.30 -14.82 2.71
N VAL A 216 -11.38 -15.51 3.38
CA VAL A 216 -10.98 -16.88 3.03
C VAL A 216 -12.15 -17.85 3.20
N LEU A 217 -12.90 -17.77 4.29
CA LEU A 217 -14.09 -18.58 4.49
C LEU A 217 -15.17 -18.29 3.44
N ALA A 218 -15.39 -17.03 3.08
CA ALA A 218 -16.30 -16.63 2.01
C ALA A 218 -15.87 -17.20 0.65
N LEU A 219 -14.57 -17.17 0.34
CA LEU A 219 -14.01 -17.77 -0.87
C LEU A 219 -14.26 -19.29 -0.91
N LEU A 220 -13.87 -20.00 0.14
CA LEU A 220 -14.01 -21.47 0.21
C LEU A 220 -15.47 -21.91 0.17
N ALA A 221 -16.33 -21.32 1.01
CA ALA A 221 -17.76 -21.61 1.03
C ALA A 221 -18.43 -21.24 -0.30
N GLY A 222 -18.05 -20.10 -0.89
CA GLY A 222 -18.57 -19.66 -2.18
C GLY A 222 -18.18 -20.60 -3.34
N LEU A 223 -16.92 -21.01 -3.41
CA LEU A 223 -16.44 -21.96 -4.42
C LEU A 223 -17.13 -23.32 -4.26
N LEU A 224 -17.30 -23.81 -3.01
CA LEU A 224 -18.04 -25.03 -2.72
C LEU A 224 -19.53 -24.90 -3.11
N ALA A 225 -20.17 -23.78 -2.84
CA ALA A 225 -21.56 -23.53 -3.22
C ALA A 225 -21.78 -23.48 -4.74
N ARG A 226 -20.75 -23.08 -5.48
CA ARG A 226 -20.80 -22.88 -6.95
C ARG A 226 -20.06 -23.98 -7.74
N HIS A 227 -19.56 -25.06 -7.11
CA HIS A 227 -18.73 -26.07 -7.76
C HIS A 227 -19.44 -26.78 -8.91
N ARG A 228 -20.77 -27.00 -8.83
CA ARG A 228 -21.60 -27.64 -9.85
C ARG A 228 -22.12 -26.67 -10.93
N LYS A 229 -21.90 -25.38 -10.78
CA LYS A 229 -22.31 -24.38 -11.78
C LYS A 229 -21.43 -24.45 -13.02
N PRO A 230 -21.94 -24.05 -14.20
CA PRO A 230 -21.13 -23.94 -15.40
C PRO A 230 -19.87 -23.13 -15.18
N ARG A 231 -18.80 -23.42 -15.96
CA ARG A 231 -17.56 -22.64 -15.81
C ARG A 231 -17.73 -21.15 -16.07
N THR A 232 -18.72 -20.76 -16.86
CA THR A 232 -19.08 -19.36 -17.18
C THR A 232 -19.91 -18.67 -16.09
N ASP A 233 -20.11 -19.32 -14.94
CA ASP A 233 -20.81 -18.71 -13.80
C ASP A 233 -20.07 -17.48 -13.28
N LEU A 234 -20.71 -16.32 -13.35
CA LEU A 234 -20.11 -15.03 -13.01
C LEU A 234 -19.75 -14.91 -11.53
N VAL A 235 -20.53 -15.53 -10.64
CA VAL A 235 -20.24 -15.51 -9.19
C VAL A 235 -18.94 -16.27 -8.93
N ARG A 236 -18.78 -17.46 -9.57
CA ARG A 236 -17.55 -18.22 -9.48
C ARG A 236 -16.38 -17.48 -10.10
N ALA A 237 -16.60 -16.79 -11.23
CA ALA A 237 -15.57 -15.94 -11.86
C ALA A 237 -15.09 -14.82 -10.91
N GLY A 238 -16.02 -14.15 -10.23
CA GLY A 238 -15.69 -13.14 -9.21
C GLY A 238 -14.92 -13.72 -8.03
N LEU A 239 -15.33 -14.90 -7.52
CA LEU A 239 -14.59 -15.59 -6.45
C LEU A 239 -13.17 -15.95 -6.88
N VAL A 240 -12.98 -16.45 -8.10
CA VAL A 240 -11.64 -16.76 -8.65
C VAL A 240 -10.82 -15.49 -8.79
N LEU A 241 -11.39 -14.42 -9.33
CA LEU A 241 -10.71 -13.14 -9.50
C LEU A 241 -10.17 -12.60 -8.17
N TRP A 242 -11.08 -12.36 -7.24
CA TRP A 242 -10.73 -11.76 -5.94
C TRP A 242 -9.92 -12.72 -5.07
N GLY A 243 -10.18 -14.02 -5.15
CA GLY A 243 -9.41 -15.04 -4.43
C GLY A 243 -7.97 -15.13 -4.93
N THR A 244 -7.74 -15.18 -6.24
CA THR A 244 -6.39 -15.19 -6.81
C THR A 244 -5.66 -13.88 -6.53
N TRP A 245 -6.35 -12.73 -6.63
CA TRP A 245 -5.79 -11.43 -6.22
C TRP A 245 -5.29 -11.47 -4.78
N LEU A 246 -6.15 -11.89 -3.85
CA LEU A 246 -5.81 -11.99 -2.42
C LEU A 246 -4.59 -12.90 -2.20
N VAL A 247 -4.60 -14.10 -2.77
CA VAL A 247 -3.53 -15.09 -2.57
C VAL A 247 -2.20 -14.59 -3.16
N THR A 248 -2.23 -14.01 -4.36
CA THR A 248 -1.01 -13.51 -5.01
C THR A 248 -0.36 -12.39 -4.20
N LEU A 249 -1.12 -11.37 -3.81
CA LEU A 249 -0.57 -10.25 -3.04
C LEU A 249 -0.17 -10.69 -1.63
N PHE A 250 -0.95 -11.55 -0.99
CA PHE A 250 -0.59 -12.10 0.32
C PHE A 250 0.74 -12.84 0.27
N ALA A 251 0.94 -13.71 -0.71
CA ALA A 251 2.18 -14.47 -0.88
C ALA A 251 3.38 -13.55 -1.14
N VAL A 252 3.26 -12.61 -2.08
CA VAL A 252 4.36 -11.69 -2.43
C VAL A 252 4.68 -10.76 -1.25
N PHE A 253 3.68 -10.17 -0.61
CA PHE A 253 3.91 -9.28 0.53
C PHE A 253 4.42 -10.02 1.77
N SER A 254 4.15 -11.30 1.92
CA SER A 254 4.73 -12.13 2.96
C SER A 254 6.21 -12.45 2.72
N ALA A 255 6.60 -12.63 1.45
CA ALA A 255 7.95 -12.99 1.03
C ALA A 255 8.88 -11.79 0.83
N ALA A 256 8.35 -10.61 0.50
CA ALA A 256 9.16 -9.44 0.17
C ALA A 256 10.07 -9.03 1.35
N ALA A 257 11.36 -8.81 1.11
CA ALA A 257 12.31 -8.39 2.13
C ALA A 257 11.96 -7.02 2.72
N THR A 258 11.41 -6.13 1.88
CA THR A 258 11.00 -4.78 2.28
C THR A 258 9.55 -4.54 1.90
N ILE A 259 8.73 -4.11 2.84
CA ILE A 259 7.33 -3.73 2.64
C ILE A 259 7.05 -2.40 3.36
N ASN A 260 6.25 -1.55 2.75
CA ASN A 260 5.61 -0.42 3.44
C ASN A 260 4.24 -0.83 3.94
N SER A 261 3.81 -0.28 5.09
CA SER A 261 2.49 -0.55 5.67
C SER A 261 1.36 -0.32 4.68
N TYR A 262 1.42 0.77 3.93
CA TYR A 262 0.38 1.16 2.98
C TYR A 262 0.25 0.24 1.75
N TYR A 263 1.23 -0.62 1.42
CA TYR A 263 1.08 -1.64 0.37
C TYR A 263 -0.08 -2.59 0.66
N THR A 264 -0.33 -2.83 1.93
CA THR A 264 -1.38 -3.73 2.38
C THR A 264 -2.78 -3.27 1.96
N ALA A 265 -2.98 -1.98 1.66
CA ALA A 265 -4.24 -1.47 1.12
C ALA A 265 -4.65 -2.11 -0.21
N ALA A 266 -3.68 -2.60 -1.01
CA ALA A 266 -3.95 -3.33 -2.25
C ALA A 266 -4.69 -4.67 -2.05
N LEU A 267 -4.71 -5.22 -0.81
CA LEU A 267 -5.49 -6.41 -0.45
C LEU A 267 -6.99 -6.07 -0.26
N SER A 268 -7.30 -4.83 0.12
CA SER A 268 -8.65 -4.43 0.55
C SER A 268 -9.73 -4.64 -0.52
N PRO A 269 -9.52 -4.37 -1.82
CA PRO A 269 -10.54 -4.63 -2.85
C PRO A 269 -10.89 -6.13 -2.96
N ALA A 270 -9.91 -7.02 -2.83
CA ALA A 270 -10.13 -8.46 -2.88
C ALA A 270 -10.90 -8.95 -1.66
N VAL A 271 -10.53 -8.51 -0.46
CA VAL A 271 -11.23 -8.83 0.79
C VAL A 271 -12.68 -8.35 0.73
N ALA A 272 -12.89 -7.09 0.33
CA ALA A 272 -14.22 -6.51 0.21
C ALA A 272 -15.09 -7.22 -0.85
N GLY A 273 -14.50 -7.55 -1.99
CA GLY A 273 -15.19 -8.29 -3.06
C GLY A 273 -15.61 -9.69 -2.64
N LEU A 274 -14.72 -10.44 -1.98
CA LEU A 274 -15.02 -11.77 -1.46
C LEU A 274 -16.12 -11.76 -0.41
N LEU A 275 -16.08 -10.81 0.53
CA LEU A 275 -17.07 -10.68 1.59
C LEU A 275 -18.44 -10.23 1.04
N GLY A 276 -18.46 -9.28 0.10
CA GLY A 276 -19.70 -8.85 -0.55
C GLY A 276 -20.40 -10.02 -1.27
N ILE A 277 -19.63 -10.84 -2.00
CA ILE A 277 -20.13 -12.05 -2.65
C ILE A 277 -20.56 -13.07 -1.58
N GLY A 278 -19.72 -13.34 -0.57
CA GLY A 278 -19.98 -14.34 0.46
C GLY A 278 -21.24 -14.06 1.28
N LEU A 279 -21.44 -12.83 1.74
CA LEU A 279 -22.64 -12.42 2.49
C LEU A 279 -23.92 -12.54 1.63
N THR A 280 -23.82 -12.19 0.35
CA THR A 280 -24.94 -12.34 -0.59
C THR A 280 -25.28 -13.81 -0.82
N LEU A 281 -24.27 -14.67 -0.96
CA LEU A 281 -24.46 -16.12 -1.06
C LEU A 281 -25.05 -16.70 0.24
N ALA A 282 -24.62 -16.24 1.40
CA ALA A 282 -25.18 -16.66 2.68
C ALA A 282 -26.68 -16.33 2.77
N TRP A 283 -27.08 -15.14 2.34
CA TRP A 283 -28.48 -14.78 2.24
C TRP A 283 -29.29 -15.66 1.26
N GLN A 284 -28.74 -15.90 0.06
CA GLN A 284 -29.36 -16.72 -0.97
C GLN A 284 -29.56 -18.18 -0.55
N HIS A 285 -28.66 -18.69 0.31
CA HIS A 285 -28.67 -20.07 0.82
C HIS A 285 -29.08 -20.17 2.30
N ARG A 286 -29.75 -19.16 2.85
CA ARG A 286 -30.13 -19.07 4.28
C ARG A 286 -30.98 -20.25 4.79
N GLU A 287 -31.64 -20.99 3.89
CA GLU A 287 -32.37 -22.19 4.26
C GLU A 287 -31.48 -23.42 4.49
N ARG A 288 -30.19 -23.34 4.13
CA ARG A 288 -29.22 -24.41 4.24
C ARG A 288 -28.34 -24.25 5.48
N ALA A 289 -28.15 -25.36 6.23
CA ALA A 289 -27.33 -25.34 7.45
C ALA A 289 -25.92 -24.84 7.24
N TRP A 290 -25.26 -25.26 6.16
CA TRP A 290 -23.87 -24.89 5.88
C TRP A 290 -23.67 -23.37 5.78
N SER A 291 -24.68 -22.65 5.30
CA SER A 291 -24.61 -21.19 5.18
C SER A 291 -24.47 -20.50 6.54
N TRP A 292 -25.23 -20.99 7.53
CA TRP A 292 -25.14 -20.48 8.90
C TRP A 292 -23.87 -20.92 9.62
N LEU A 293 -23.40 -22.14 9.35
CA LEU A 293 -22.11 -22.60 9.88
C LEU A 293 -20.96 -21.77 9.33
N ALA A 294 -20.94 -21.50 8.03
CA ALA A 294 -19.93 -20.64 7.40
C ALA A 294 -19.98 -19.21 7.95
N LEU A 295 -21.17 -18.63 8.11
CA LEU A 295 -21.34 -17.29 8.67
C LEU A 295 -20.90 -17.25 10.15
N GLY A 296 -21.31 -18.21 10.96
CA GLY A 296 -20.89 -18.32 12.36
C GLY A 296 -19.38 -18.48 12.51
N ALA A 297 -18.77 -19.32 11.69
CA ALA A 297 -17.31 -19.47 11.64
C ALA A 297 -16.62 -18.17 11.23
N ALA A 298 -17.16 -17.42 10.26
CA ALA A 298 -16.63 -16.14 9.85
C ALA A 298 -16.71 -15.08 10.96
N VAL A 299 -17.86 -14.99 11.67
CA VAL A 299 -18.02 -14.08 12.82
C VAL A 299 -17.05 -14.46 13.95
N LEU A 300 -16.98 -15.75 14.28
CA LEU A 300 -16.08 -16.24 15.34
C LEU A 300 -14.61 -15.97 15.01
N ALA A 301 -14.20 -16.28 13.78
CA ALA A 301 -12.84 -16.05 13.33
C ALA A 301 -12.49 -14.54 13.34
N THR A 302 -13.38 -13.69 12.83
CA THR A 302 -13.18 -12.22 12.80
C THR A 302 -13.13 -11.65 14.21
N ALA A 303 -14.07 -12.02 15.10
CA ALA A 303 -14.10 -11.51 16.46
C ALA A 303 -12.93 -12.03 17.30
N GLY A 304 -12.62 -13.32 17.21
CA GLY A 304 -11.46 -13.91 17.88
C GLY A 304 -10.17 -13.29 17.43
N TYR A 305 -10.04 -13.03 16.13
CA TYR A 305 -8.88 -12.39 15.55
C TYR A 305 -8.78 -10.91 15.95
N ALA A 306 -9.90 -10.18 15.93
CA ALA A 306 -9.97 -8.80 16.39
C ALA A 306 -9.57 -8.65 17.86
N THR A 307 -10.02 -9.52 18.73
CA THR A 307 -9.66 -9.49 20.15
C THR A 307 -8.18 -9.81 20.40
N TRP A 308 -7.58 -10.63 19.54
CA TRP A 308 -6.15 -10.94 19.61
C TRP A 308 -5.29 -9.80 19.05
N LEU A 309 -5.71 -9.16 17.95
CA LEU A 309 -4.97 -8.06 17.33
C LEU A 309 -5.09 -6.72 18.08
N LEU A 310 -6.25 -6.48 18.73
CA LEU A 310 -6.44 -5.24 19.50
C LEU A 310 -5.57 -5.30 20.77
N PRO A 311 -4.60 -4.40 20.93
CA PRO A 311 -3.83 -4.33 22.17
C PRO A 311 -4.73 -3.93 23.34
N VAL A 312 -4.35 -4.40 24.53
CA VAL A 312 -5.14 -4.18 25.76
C VAL A 312 -5.13 -2.70 26.19
N SER A 313 -4.06 -1.99 25.85
CA SER A 313 -3.88 -0.57 26.18
C SER A 313 -2.83 0.10 25.31
N GLY A 314 -2.83 1.43 25.27
CA GLY A 314 -1.73 2.20 24.67
C GLY A 314 -1.83 2.44 23.16
N THR A 315 -3.02 2.30 22.58
CA THR A 315 -3.30 2.69 21.19
C THR A 315 -4.13 3.97 21.13
N GLY A 316 -4.17 4.59 19.93
CA GLY A 316 -5.09 5.71 19.64
C GLY A 316 -6.57 5.30 19.55
N LEU A 317 -6.92 4.05 19.90
CA LEU A 317 -8.29 3.54 19.86
C LEU A 317 -8.96 3.61 21.24
N PRO A 318 -10.30 3.83 21.28
CA PRO A 318 -11.04 3.88 22.53
C PRO A 318 -10.99 2.55 23.29
N GLY A 319 -10.81 2.58 24.63
CA GLY A 319 -10.74 1.38 25.46
C GLY A 319 -12.03 0.50 25.46
N TRP A 320 -13.19 1.12 25.14
CA TRP A 320 -14.46 0.40 25.02
C TRP A 320 -14.56 -0.48 23.77
N LEU A 321 -13.68 -0.28 22.75
CA LEU A 321 -13.81 -0.95 21.46
C LEU A 321 -13.68 -2.46 21.55
N ARG A 322 -12.75 -2.96 22.36
CA ARG A 322 -12.52 -4.40 22.53
C ARG A 322 -13.71 -5.10 23.20
N PRO A 323 -14.24 -4.64 24.37
CA PRO A 323 -15.43 -5.25 24.95
C PRO A 323 -16.64 -5.13 24.02
N ALA A 324 -16.87 -3.99 23.39
CA ALA A 324 -17.98 -3.83 22.43
C ALA A 324 -17.88 -4.78 21.24
N ALA A 325 -16.71 -5.00 20.70
CA ALA A 325 -16.50 -5.96 19.62
C ALA A 325 -16.86 -7.40 20.05
N ILE A 326 -16.53 -7.77 21.28
CA ILE A 326 -16.88 -9.09 21.86
C ILE A 326 -18.39 -9.21 22.02
N GLU A 327 -19.04 -8.20 22.60
CA GLU A 327 -20.50 -8.21 22.85
C GLU A 327 -21.31 -8.28 21.56
N VAL A 328 -20.94 -7.47 20.55
CA VAL A 328 -21.60 -7.48 19.24
C VAL A 328 -21.40 -8.83 18.55
N ALA A 329 -20.19 -9.40 18.64
CA ALA A 329 -19.92 -10.72 18.06
C ALA A 329 -20.68 -11.84 18.78
N ALA A 330 -20.74 -11.83 20.10
CA ALA A 330 -21.52 -12.81 20.88
C ALA A 330 -23.01 -12.74 20.55
N THR A 331 -23.57 -11.52 20.46
CA THR A 331 -24.96 -11.29 20.05
C THR A 331 -25.19 -11.78 18.62
N ALA A 332 -24.27 -11.48 17.69
CA ALA A 332 -24.34 -11.98 16.33
C ALA A 332 -24.34 -13.51 16.26
N LEU A 333 -23.48 -14.18 17.03
CA LEU A 333 -23.42 -15.64 17.09
C LEU A 333 -24.69 -16.24 17.63
N CYS A 334 -25.28 -15.68 18.69
CA CYS A 334 -26.58 -16.11 19.22
C CYS A 334 -27.68 -15.97 18.16
N CYS A 335 -27.72 -14.86 17.42
CA CYS A 335 -28.69 -14.65 16.35
C CYS A 335 -28.44 -15.58 15.15
N VAL A 336 -27.18 -15.87 14.80
CA VAL A 336 -26.81 -16.85 13.78
C VAL A 336 -27.28 -18.26 14.18
N ALA A 337 -27.08 -18.66 15.43
CA ALA A 337 -27.54 -19.94 15.95
C ALA A 337 -29.08 -20.04 15.94
N ALA A 338 -29.78 -19.00 16.38
CA ALA A 338 -31.23 -18.94 16.35
C ALA A 338 -31.78 -18.97 14.90
N ALA A 339 -31.14 -18.26 13.98
CA ALA A 339 -31.48 -18.27 12.55
C ALA A 339 -31.21 -19.65 11.91
N ALA A 340 -30.13 -20.31 12.31
CA ALA A 340 -29.83 -21.69 11.89
C ALA A 340 -30.88 -22.69 12.36
N TRP A 341 -31.46 -22.46 13.54
CA TRP A 341 -32.57 -23.27 14.07
C TRP A 341 -33.88 -22.97 13.33
N ARG A 342 -34.23 -21.69 13.21
CA ARG A 342 -35.48 -21.23 12.58
C ARG A 342 -35.25 -20.75 11.12
N ARG A 343 -34.68 -21.59 10.29
CA ARG A 343 -34.18 -21.26 8.91
C ARG A 343 -35.17 -20.55 8.00
N ARG A 344 -36.50 -20.68 8.24
CA ARG A 344 -37.54 -20.01 7.46
C ARG A 344 -37.92 -18.63 7.99
N ALA A 345 -37.42 -18.21 9.15
CA ALA A 345 -37.70 -16.91 9.74
C ALA A 345 -36.84 -15.81 9.05
N VAL A 346 -37.36 -15.21 8.01
CA VAL A 346 -36.65 -14.21 7.18
C VAL A 346 -36.17 -13.02 8.00
N ALA A 347 -36.99 -12.51 8.93
CA ALA A 347 -36.62 -11.40 9.81
C ALA A 347 -35.41 -11.77 10.70
N LEU A 348 -35.40 -12.97 11.27
CA LEU A 348 -34.30 -13.44 12.11
C LEU A 348 -33.01 -13.62 11.28
N ALA A 349 -33.15 -14.12 10.05
CA ALA A 349 -32.02 -14.21 9.12
C ALA A 349 -31.43 -12.82 8.76
N ALA A 350 -32.29 -11.82 8.55
CA ALA A 350 -31.85 -10.46 8.29
C ALA A 350 -31.12 -9.87 9.50
N VAL A 351 -31.66 -10.02 10.72
CA VAL A 351 -31.02 -9.56 11.96
C VAL A 351 -29.67 -10.24 12.15
N ALA A 352 -29.59 -11.57 11.98
CA ALA A 352 -28.33 -12.31 12.12
C ALA A 352 -27.24 -11.82 11.14
N LEU A 353 -27.60 -11.59 9.87
CA LEU A 353 -26.66 -11.07 8.87
C LEU A 353 -26.24 -9.63 9.14
N THR A 354 -27.16 -8.78 9.59
CA THR A 354 -26.85 -7.40 9.98
C THR A 354 -25.89 -7.35 11.16
N LEU A 355 -26.15 -8.16 12.19
CA LEU A 355 -25.27 -8.24 13.36
C LEU A 355 -23.91 -8.87 13.02
N ALA A 356 -23.87 -9.88 12.14
CA ALA A 356 -22.63 -10.42 11.65
C ALA A 356 -21.80 -9.38 10.87
N ALA A 357 -22.45 -8.58 10.04
CA ALA A 357 -21.80 -7.45 9.38
C ALA A 357 -21.32 -6.39 10.37
N ALA A 358 -22.13 -6.03 11.37
CA ALA A 358 -21.75 -5.10 12.43
C ALA A 358 -20.55 -5.61 13.24
N ALA A 359 -20.52 -6.89 13.60
CA ALA A 359 -19.39 -7.52 14.30
C ALA A 359 -18.09 -7.47 13.48
N ALA A 360 -18.22 -7.64 12.16
CA ALA A 360 -17.07 -7.54 11.25
C ALA A 360 -16.58 -6.09 11.08
N LEU A 361 -17.46 -5.09 11.16
CA LEU A 361 -17.19 -3.71 10.80
C LEU A 361 -16.89 -2.78 11.97
N ILE A 362 -17.21 -3.16 13.21
CA ILE A 362 -17.05 -2.28 14.38
C ILE A 362 -15.59 -1.83 14.54
N VAL A 363 -14.63 -2.76 14.48
CA VAL A 363 -13.21 -2.45 14.67
C VAL A 363 -12.65 -1.65 13.47
N PRO A 364 -12.76 -2.11 12.21
CA PRO A 364 -12.27 -1.33 11.07
C PRO A 364 -12.97 0.03 10.94
N GLY A 365 -14.26 0.13 11.26
CA GLY A 365 -15.01 1.38 11.20
C GLY A 365 -14.52 2.42 12.20
N VAL A 366 -14.32 2.01 13.48
CA VAL A 366 -13.77 2.91 14.51
C VAL A 366 -12.32 3.27 14.19
N ALA A 367 -11.53 2.32 13.69
CA ALA A 367 -10.15 2.58 13.28
C ALA A 367 -10.09 3.58 12.11
N SER A 368 -10.96 3.45 11.12
CA SER A 368 -11.04 4.40 10.00
C SER A 368 -11.48 5.80 10.47
N ALA A 369 -12.41 5.89 11.41
CA ALA A 369 -12.78 7.16 12.04
C ALA A 369 -11.59 7.78 12.78
N ALA A 370 -10.82 6.98 13.53
CA ALA A 370 -9.62 7.43 14.22
C ALA A 370 -8.54 7.94 13.24
N VAL A 371 -8.33 7.25 12.10
CA VAL A 371 -7.43 7.71 11.02
C VAL A 371 -7.82 9.12 10.56
N VAL A 372 -9.11 9.36 10.35
CA VAL A 372 -9.61 10.67 9.88
C VAL A 372 -9.48 11.74 10.96
N GLN A 373 -9.93 11.44 12.19
CA GLN A 373 -9.94 12.39 13.31
C GLN A 373 -8.53 12.78 13.76
N SER A 374 -7.60 11.83 13.76
CA SER A 374 -6.21 12.09 14.18
C SER A 374 -5.32 12.58 13.02
N GLY A 375 -5.87 12.76 11.82
CA GLY A 375 -5.11 13.26 10.67
C GLY A 375 -4.06 12.29 10.13
N LEU A 376 -4.16 10.99 10.45
CA LEU A 376 -3.17 9.99 10.06
C LEU A 376 -3.12 9.77 8.54
N GLY A 377 -1.95 9.41 8.04
CA GLY A 377 -1.64 9.16 6.65
C GLY A 377 -1.20 7.70 6.38
N PRO A 378 -0.61 7.43 5.21
CA PRO A 378 -0.30 6.06 4.76
C PRO A 378 0.80 5.36 5.58
N PHE A 379 1.59 6.10 6.33
CA PHE A 379 2.68 5.55 7.16
C PHE A 379 2.29 5.38 8.63
N GLU A 380 1.09 5.83 9.00
CA GLU A 380 0.62 5.88 10.37
C GLU A 380 -0.67 5.07 10.51
N THR A 381 -0.82 4.38 11.64
CA THR A 381 -2.03 3.61 11.93
C THR A 381 -2.56 3.94 13.32
N PRO A 382 -3.88 3.84 13.56
CA PRO A 382 -4.43 4.07 14.90
C PRO A 382 -4.13 2.93 15.88
N PHE A 383 -3.45 1.88 15.42
CA PHE A 383 -3.13 0.69 16.22
C PHE A 383 -1.74 0.74 16.83
N GLU A 384 -0.95 1.77 16.55
CA GLU A 384 0.36 1.97 17.12
C GLU A 384 0.27 2.44 18.58
N SER A 385 1.32 2.14 19.35
CA SER A 385 1.46 2.74 20.68
C SER A 385 1.68 4.24 20.56
N ALA A 386 1.25 5.00 21.55
CA ALA A 386 1.48 6.47 21.58
C ALA A 386 2.97 6.83 21.41
N ARG A 387 3.89 6.00 21.92
CA ARG A 387 5.33 6.17 21.72
C ARG A 387 5.73 5.96 20.27
N GLN A 388 5.26 4.90 19.64
CA GLN A 388 5.56 4.58 18.23
C GLN A 388 5.02 5.65 17.29
N THR A 389 3.78 6.12 17.53
CA THR A 389 3.19 7.23 16.78
C THR A 389 4.01 8.50 16.96
N ALA A 390 4.45 8.80 18.18
CA ALA A 390 5.30 9.96 18.45
C ALA A 390 6.66 9.85 17.75
N ASP A 391 7.30 8.68 17.74
CA ASP A 391 8.57 8.44 17.06
C ASP A 391 8.44 8.58 15.53
N ILE A 392 7.38 8.03 14.93
CA ILE A 392 7.08 8.17 13.50
C ILE A 392 6.76 9.63 13.15
N THR A 393 5.91 10.29 13.95
CA THR A 393 5.56 11.70 13.77
C THR A 393 6.78 12.59 13.91
N ALA A 394 7.65 12.33 14.90
CA ALA A 394 8.90 13.05 15.07
C ALA A 394 9.84 12.86 13.86
N PHE A 395 9.94 11.65 13.33
CA PHE A 395 10.72 11.37 12.12
C PHE A 395 10.15 12.09 10.88
N LEU A 396 8.83 12.01 10.67
CA LEU A 396 8.17 12.66 9.54
C LEU A 396 8.14 14.20 9.67
N SER A 397 8.07 14.69 10.91
CA SER A 397 8.00 16.13 11.20
C SER A 397 9.36 16.76 11.55
N ALA A 398 10.43 15.97 11.61
CA ALA A 398 11.77 16.48 11.96
C ALA A 398 12.18 17.67 11.08
N GLY A 399 11.69 17.72 9.85
CA GLY A 399 11.87 18.84 8.97
C GLY A 399 10.96 20.05 9.23
N PHE A 400 9.78 19.86 9.85
CA PHE A 400 8.89 20.98 10.18
C PHE A 400 9.33 21.69 11.46
N GLN A 401 10.11 21.03 12.33
CA GLN A 401 10.70 21.64 13.54
C GLN A 401 11.85 22.60 13.21
N VAL A 402 12.30 22.63 11.95
CA VAL A 402 13.38 23.49 11.45
C VAL A 402 12.98 24.97 11.34
N LYS A 403 11.71 25.34 11.52
CA LYS A 403 11.25 26.72 11.35
C LYS A 403 12.07 27.77 12.12
N GLY A 404 12.54 27.46 13.32
CA GLY A 404 13.39 28.36 14.08
C GLY A 404 14.82 28.50 13.54
N SER A 405 15.35 27.44 12.95
CA SER A 405 16.70 27.41 12.36
C SER A 405 16.69 27.82 10.89
N LEU A 406 15.52 27.80 10.23
CA LEU A 406 15.39 28.07 8.80
C LEU A 406 15.79 29.49 8.45
N VAL A 407 15.30 30.48 9.20
CA VAL A 407 15.62 31.90 8.98
C VAL A 407 17.12 32.16 9.09
N THR A 408 17.77 31.56 10.09
CA THR A 408 19.22 31.65 10.26
C THR A 408 19.96 30.99 9.09
N LEU A 409 19.47 29.84 8.63
CA LEU A 409 20.05 29.12 7.52
C LEU A 409 19.84 29.86 6.18
N GLU A 410 18.67 30.43 5.96
CA GLU A 410 18.35 31.23 4.78
C GLU A 410 19.23 32.48 4.71
N ASN A 411 19.39 33.19 5.83
CA ASN A 411 20.27 34.37 5.92
C ASN A 411 21.74 34.00 5.71
N ALA A 412 22.21 32.91 6.31
CA ALA A 412 23.58 32.45 6.13
C ALA A 412 23.89 31.99 4.70
N ASN A 413 22.89 31.49 3.98
CA ASN A 413 23.02 30.97 2.62
C ASN A 413 22.31 31.84 1.58
N ALA A 414 22.04 33.11 1.87
CA ALA A 414 21.31 34.01 0.96
C ALA A 414 22.05 34.24 -0.39
N ALA A 415 23.37 34.21 -0.36
CA ALA A 415 24.21 34.41 -1.55
C ALA A 415 24.41 33.16 -2.41
N PHE A 416 24.00 31.99 -1.92
CA PHE A 416 24.18 30.71 -2.62
C PHE A 416 22.91 30.32 -3.38
N PRO A 417 23.02 29.77 -4.61
CA PRO A 417 21.87 29.25 -5.37
C PRO A 417 21.11 28.15 -4.59
N TYR A 418 21.81 27.21 -3.99
CA TYR A 418 21.22 26.17 -3.17
C TYR A 418 21.19 26.58 -1.69
N LEU A 419 20.10 26.27 -1.01
CA LEU A 419 19.98 26.52 0.43
C LEU A 419 21.03 25.75 1.23
N MET A 420 21.22 24.48 0.89
CA MET A 420 22.18 23.56 1.51
C MET A 420 22.28 22.28 0.71
N ALA A 421 23.17 21.37 1.11
CA ALA A 421 23.14 19.97 0.69
C ALA A 421 22.83 19.06 1.88
N THR A 422 22.17 17.94 1.62
CA THR A 422 21.81 16.94 2.63
C THR A 422 22.24 15.54 2.18
N GLN A 423 22.47 14.66 3.12
CA GLN A 423 22.87 13.28 2.83
C GLN A 423 21.82 12.52 1.99
N THR A 424 20.53 12.84 2.14
CA THR A 424 19.43 12.14 1.44
C THR A 424 18.35 13.12 1.03
N ALA A 425 17.55 12.76 0.01
CA ALA A 425 16.38 13.52 -0.38
C ALA A 425 15.29 13.57 0.73
N VAL A 426 15.25 12.56 1.57
CA VAL A 426 14.34 12.54 2.74
C VAL A 426 14.67 13.67 3.71
N LEU A 427 15.97 13.95 3.91
CA LEU A 427 16.43 15.08 4.72
C LEU A 427 16.27 16.42 3.99
N ALA A 428 16.33 16.45 2.65
CA ALA A 428 16.16 17.65 1.84
C ALA A 428 14.71 18.15 1.81
N ALA A 429 13.77 17.23 1.67
CA ALA A 429 12.36 17.54 1.41
C ALA A 429 11.72 18.55 2.39
N PRO A 430 11.92 18.46 3.70
CA PRO A 430 11.37 19.42 4.65
C PRO A 430 11.90 20.85 4.48
N PHE A 431 13.18 20.98 4.14
CA PHE A 431 13.80 22.29 3.91
C PHE A 431 13.30 22.92 2.60
N ILE A 432 13.18 22.12 1.54
CA ILE A 432 12.57 22.56 0.27
C ILE A 432 11.13 23.02 0.52
N TRP A 433 10.34 22.24 1.23
CA TRP A 433 8.96 22.59 1.55
C TRP A 433 8.81 23.88 2.36
N ALA A 434 9.69 24.07 3.34
CA ALA A 434 9.59 25.24 4.24
C ALA A 434 10.13 26.53 3.64
N SER A 435 11.21 26.45 2.82
CA SER A 435 11.89 27.61 2.23
C SER A 435 11.48 27.94 0.80
N GLY A 436 10.97 26.97 0.04
CA GLY A 436 10.80 27.08 -1.41
C GLY A 436 12.10 27.11 -2.20
N ARG A 437 13.26 26.91 -1.53
CA ARG A 437 14.58 26.91 -2.15
C ARG A 437 15.07 25.49 -2.43
N GLU A 438 15.93 25.36 -3.43
CA GLU A 438 16.53 24.08 -3.81
C GLU A 438 17.54 23.60 -2.76
N VAL A 439 17.56 22.29 -2.50
CA VAL A 439 18.50 21.58 -1.63
C VAL A 439 19.10 20.42 -2.41
N VAL A 440 20.40 20.24 -2.37
CA VAL A 440 21.11 19.17 -3.09
C VAL A 440 21.07 17.87 -2.26
N PRO A 441 20.36 16.81 -2.69
CA PRO A 441 20.40 15.52 -2.01
C PRO A 441 21.63 14.71 -2.48
N ILE A 442 22.60 14.51 -1.62
CA ILE A 442 23.79 13.70 -1.91
C ILE A 442 23.44 12.22 -1.77
N GLY A 443 23.36 11.51 -2.89
CA GLY A 443 23.04 10.09 -2.87
C GLY A 443 21.55 9.75 -3.03
N GLY A 444 20.73 10.70 -3.48
CA GLY A 444 19.33 10.46 -3.82
C GLY A 444 18.45 10.16 -2.62
N PHE A 445 17.38 9.41 -2.82
CA PHE A 445 16.41 9.08 -1.77
C PHE A 445 17.02 8.26 -0.62
N THR A 446 17.87 7.29 -0.94
CA THR A 446 18.46 6.35 0.05
C THR A 446 19.78 6.84 0.63
N GLY A 447 20.43 7.82 0.01
CA GLY A 447 21.76 8.26 0.38
C GLY A 447 22.89 7.42 -0.25
N THR A 448 22.60 6.55 -1.21
CA THR A 448 23.56 5.59 -1.77
C THR A 448 23.76 5.72 -3.29
N ILE A 449 22.98 6.57 -3.93
CA ILE A 449 23.10 6.87 -5.35
C ILE A 449 24.42 7.62 -5.62
N PRO A 450 25.19 7.29 -6.67
CA PRO A 450 26.50 7.88 -6.94
C PRO A 450 26.41 9.32 -7.53
N GLU A 451 25.32 10.03 -7.28
CA GLU A 451 25.13 11.41 -7.71
C GLU A 451 24.78 12.35 -6.53
N PRO A 452 25.28 13.60 -6.55
CA PRO A 452 26.35 14.10 -7.44
C PRO A 452 27.65 13.32 -7.22
N THR A 453 28.49 13.21 -8.25
CA THR A 453 29.84 12.62 -8.08
C THR A 453 30.69 13.48 -7.13
N LEU A 454 31.78 12.92 -6.58
CA LEU A 454 32.67 13.70 -5.73
C LEU A 454 33.22 14.94 -6.47
N ALA A 455 33.59 14.79 -7.73
CA ALA A 455 34.08 15.89 -8.56
C ALA A 455 33.00 16.97 -8.76
N THR A 456 31.76 16.58 -9.06
CA THR A 456 30.63 17.51 -9.20
C THR A 456 30.35 18.23 -7.89
N LEU A 457 30.41 17.52 -6.75
CA LEU A 457 30.18 18.10 -5.43
C LEU A 457 31.27 19.14 -5.08
N GLN A 458 32.53 18.82 -5.37
CA GLN A 458 33.66 19.75 -5.18
C GLN A 458 33.52 20.99 -6.07
N ASP A 459 33.05 20.82 -7.30
CA ASP A 459 32.78 21.93 -8.21
C ASP A 459 31.66 22.83 -7.72
N LEU A 460 30.54 22.26 -7.22
CA LEU A 460 29.46 23.04 -6.62
C LEU A 460 29.92 23.89 -5.43
N ILE A 461 30.86 23.36 -4.63
CA ILE A 461 31.44 24.09 -3.48
C ILE A 461 32.37 25.20 -4.02
N ARG A 462 33.28 24.86 -4.93
CA ARG A 462 34.28 25.81 -5.51
C ARG A 462 33.61 26.94 -6.22
N THR A 463 32.54 26.68 -6.95
CA THR A 463 31.79 27.71 -7.73
C THR A 463 30.79 28.49 -6.86
N GLY A 464 30.67 28.20 -5.57
CA GLY A 464 29.80 28.93 -4.67
C GLY A 464 28.31 28.61 -4.83
N PHE A 465 27.96 27.44 -5.34
CA PHE A 465 26.57 27.02 -5.42
C PHE A 465 26.00 26.51 -4.08
N VAL A 466 26.84 25.87 -3.28
CA VAL A 466 26.46 25.33 -1.96
C VAL A 466 27.62 25.43 -0.96
N ALA A 467 27.30 25.79 0.28
CA ALA A 467 28.29 25.89 1.36
C ALA A 467 27.94 25.06 2.58
N THR A 468 26.65 24.83 2.87
CA THR A 468 26.17 24.17 4.09
C THR A 468 25.73 22.74 3.80
N PHE A 469 26.15 21.80 4.65
CA PHE A 469 25.88 20.36 4.51
C PHE A 469 25.29 19.78 5.80
N LEU A 470 24.21 18.99 5.67
CA LEU A 470 23.57 18.26 6.75
C LEU A 470 23.73 16.75 6.50
N GLN A 471 24.55 16.08 7.30
CA GLN A 471 24.86 14.67 7.11
C GLN A 471 25.17 13.95 8.44
N SER A 472 25.24 12.61 8.40
CA SER A 472 25.77 11.81 9.50
C SER A 472 27.27 12.07 9.68
N PRO A 473 27.75 12.26 10.90
CA PRO A 473 29.20 12.38 11.18
C PRO A 473 29.95 11.07 10.95
N THR A 474 29.26 9.94 10.98
CA THR A 474 29.82 8.60 10.71
C THR A 474 29.29 8.10 9.36
N THR A 475 30.17 8.04 8.36
CA THR A 475 29.79 7.64 7.01
C THR A 475 30.96 6.93 6.31
N THR A 476 30.62 6.00 5.44
CA THR A 476 31.57 5.33 4.53
C THR A 476 31.51 5.89 3.11
N ASP A 477 30.56 6.78 2.82
CA ASP A 477 30.45 7.44 1.51
C ASP A 477 31.65 8.36 1.28
N PRO A 478 32.41 8.21 0.19
CA PRO A 478 33.59 9.03 -0.09
C PRO A 478 33.30 10.54 -0.16
N ARG A 479 32.11 10.93 -0.65
CA ARG A 479 31.69 12.33 -0.75
C ARG A 479 31.48 12.96 0.62
N LEU A 480 30.74 12.26 1.47
CA LEU A 480 30.43 12.70 2.83
C LEU A 480 31.68 12.65 3.72
N THR A 481 32.55 11.65 3.51
CA THR A 481 33.87 11.57 4.17
C THR A 481 34.76 12.73 3.76
N TRP A 482 34.73 13.14 2.49
CA TRP A 482 35.47 14.32 2.03
C TRP A 482 34.98 15.59 2.73
N ILE A 483 33.65 15.81 2.82
CA ILE A 483 33.07 16.95 3.55
C ILE A 483 33.54 16.95 5.02
N THR A 484 33.47 15.80 5.69
CA THR A 484 33.90 15.67 7.10
C THR A 484 35.36 16.08 7.30
N ARG A 485 36.22 15.83 6.31
CA ARG A 485 37.69 16.13 6.40
C ARG A 485 38.05 17.55 5.99
N HIS A 486 37.30 18.17 5.07
CA HIS A 486 37.71 19.44 4.46
C HIS A 486 36.81 20.63 4.87
N CYS A 487 35.66 20.38 5.52
CA CYS A 487 34.74 21.40 5.94
C CYS A 487 34.66 21.52 7.45
N MET A 488 34.33 22.70 7.94
CA MET A 488 34.23 23.00 9.37
C MET A 488 32.94 22.39 9.94
N ASN A 489 33.03 21.60 10.99
CA ASN A 489 31.88 21.15 11.75
C ASN A 489 31.38 22.27 12.66
N VAL A 490 30.19 22.80 12.36
CA VAL A 490 29.55 23.89 13.10
C VAL A 490 28.39 23.42 13.95
N THR A 491 28.27 22.11 14.16
CA THR A 491 27.20 21.54 14.95
C THR A 491 27.22 22.11 16.35
N GLN A 492 26.28 23.01 16.66
CA GLN A 492 26.05 23.39 18.05
C GLN A 492 25.54 22.13 18.78
N ARG A 493 26.04 21.86 19.98
CA ARG A 493 25.55 20.79 20.86
C ARG A 493 24.11 21.11 21.31
N ALA A 494 23.18 21.14 20.38
CA ALA A 494 21.75 21.11 20.68
C ALA A 494 21.48 19.78 21.36
N SER A 495 20.90 19.85 22.55
CA SER A 495 20.62 18.75 23.47
C SER A 495 20.17 17.47 22.73
N ALA A 496 21.02 16.48 22.74
CA ALA A 496 20.85 15.17 22.13
C ALA A 496 19.80 14.32 22.87
N ARG A 497 18.58 14.82 22.98
CA ARG A 497 17.54 14.09 23.74
C ARG A 497 16.53 13.42 22.84
N HIS A 498 16.63 12.99 21.74
CA HIS A 498 15.68 12.17 20.92
C HIS A 498 15.92 12.28 19.40
N THR A 499 17.15 12.18 18.91
CA THR A 499 17.36 12.01 17.47
C THR A 499 17.70 10.57 17.16
N VAL A 500 16.88 9.93 16.32
CA VAL A 500 17.06 8.56 15.81
C VAL A 500 18.35 8.44 14.98
N LEU A 501 18.87 9.56 14.45
CA LEU A 501 20.13 9.65 13.72
C LEU A 501 20.93 10.87 14.20
N PRO A 502 22.20 10.69 14.61
CA PRO A 502 23.09 11.82 14.88
C PRO A 502 23.39 12.53 13.54
N LEU A 503 22.92 13.76 13.40
CA LEU A 503 23.20 14.61 12.26
C LEU A 503 24.15 15.72 12.67
N ALA A 504 25.08 16.08 11.78
CA ALA A 504 26.01 17.18 11.96
C ALA A 504 25.91 18.17 10.79
N VAL A 505 26.16 19.43 11.10
CA VAL A 505 26.19 20.52 10.12
C VAL A 505 27.65 20.86 9.84
N TYR A 506 28.00 20.86 8.55
CA TYR A 506 29.31 21.25 8.08
C TYR A 506 29.19 22.48 7.19
N VAL A 507 30.17 23.37 7.26
CA VAL A 507 30.27 24.53 6.37
C VAL A 507 31.59 24.44 5.63
N CYS A 508 31.52 24.45 4.32
CA CYS A 508 32.68 24.49 3.44
C CYS A 508 32.84 25.94 2.96
N LEU A 509 33.98 26.53 3.23
CA LEU A 509 34.34 27.81 2.63
C LEU A 509 34.78 27.56 1.19
N ALA A 510 34.27 28.35 0.27
CA ALA A 510 34.80 28.36 -1.10
C ALA A 510 36.30 28.69 -0.97
N GLY A 511 37.15 27.74 -1.30
CA GLY A 511 38.59 28.00 -1.35
C GLY A 511 38.89 29.00 -2.45
N PRO A 512 40.00 29.76 -2.32
CA PRO A 512 40.42 30.70 -3.36
C PRO A 512 40.68 29.98 -4.68
#